data_a849daae1fb832983eaa84f40d514033
#
_entry.id   a849daae1fb832983eaa84f40d514033
#
_cell.length_a   1.000
_cell.length_b   1.000
_cell.length_c   1.000
_cell.angle_alpha   90.00
_cell.angle_beta   90.00
_cell.angle_gamma   90.00
#
_symmetry.space_group_name_H-M   'P 1'
#
loop_
_entity.id
_entity.type
_entity.pdbx_description
1 polymer ?
#
loop_
_entity_poly.entity_id
_entity_poly.type
_entity_poly.pdbx_seq_one_letter_code
_entity_poly.pdbx_strand_id
1 'polypeptide(L)'
;VSAKARTDLLTTTELYHLDQACQVISRAFSGQCPYLVGTAGVGGAESYRDVDVRLMLGDEEFAAACPTRERWELLCLSVGAYLASRTGLPIDFQVQRKGEALERFGDRPRNPLGLVKGSRIFAGGGDGTPAWEQQPDNA
;
A
#
# COMPACT_ATOMS: atom_id res chain seq x y z
N VAL A 1 -7.37 6.34 -23.89
CA VAL A 1 -6.60 6.79 -23.32
C VAL A 1 -5.64 6.00 -22.70
N SER A 2 -4.98 6.35 -22.20
CA SER A 2 -3.92 5.77 -21.88
C SER A 2 -4.07 4.57 -21.17
N ALA A 3 -3.38 3.67 -21.51
CA ALA A 3 -3.29 2.46 -20.83
C ALA A 3 -2.63 2.61 -19.50
N LYS A 4 -2.50 3.82 -19.05
CA LYS A 4 -1.84 3.99 -17.82
C LYS A 4 -2.61 3.35 -16.73
N ALA A 5 -1.95 2.63 -15.90
CA ALA A 5 -2.49 2.18 -14.66
C ALA A 5 -2.49 3.30 -13.64
N ARG A 6 -2.09 4.49 -14.03
CA ARG A 6 -1.98 5.59 -13.08
C ARG A 6 -3.29 6.34 -13.01
N THR A 7 -3.56 6.87 -11.85
CA THR A 7 -4.76 7.65 -11.67
C THR A 7 -4.59 9.04 -12.28
N ASP A 8 -5.69 9.54 -12.85
CA ASP A 8 -5.76 10.92 -13.30
C ASP A 8 -6.55 11.77 -12.33
N LEU A 9 -7.10 11.16 -11.28
CA LEU A 9 -8.00 11.85 -10.37
C LEU A 9 -7.28 12.53 -9.21
N LEU A 10 -6.11 12.05 -8.86
CA LEU A 10 -5.30 12.69 -7.82
C LEU A 10 -4.31 13.64 -8.46
N THR A 11 -4.14 14.79 -7.87
CA THR A 11 -3.13 15.73 -8.36
C THR A 11 -1.74 15.14 -8.08
N THR A 12 -0.74 15.67 -8.76
CA THR A 12 0.63 15.27 -8.54
C THR A 12 1.04 15.46 -7.08
N THR A 13 0.62 16.57 -6.49
CA THR A 13 0.92 16.86 -5.10
C THR A 13 0.26 15.87 -4.16
N GLU A 14 -1.02 15.56 -4.42
CA GLU A 14 -1.73 14.58 -3.60
C GLU A 14 -1.08 13.21 -3.69
N LEU A 15 -0.73 12.80 -4.89
CA LEU A 15 -0.08 11.51 -5.08
C LEU A 15 1.28 11.46 -4.41
N TYR A 16 2.02 12.56 -4.48
CA TYR A 16 3.31 12.65 -3.82
C TYR A 16 3.17 12.48 -2.30
N HIS A 17 2.22 13.19 -1.69
CA HIS A 17 2.01 13.09 -0.24
C HIS A 17 1.54 11.71 0.16
N LEU A 18 0.69 11.11 -0.64
CA LEU A 18 0.24 9.75 -0.38
C LEU A 18 1.41 8.76 -0.45
N ASP A 19 2.24 8.91 -1.48
CA ASP A 19 3.40 8.07 -1.64
C ASP A 19 4.36 8.20 -0.44
N GLN A 20 4.64 9.42 -0.02
CA GLN A 20 5.51 9.66 1.12
C GLN A 20 4.94 9.06 2.41
N ALA A 21 3.65 9.22 2.63
CA ALA A 21 3.01 8.66 3.82
C ALA A 21 3.07 7.13 3.80
N CYS A 22 2.92 6.52 2.63
CA CYS A 22 2.96 5.08 2.50
C CYS A 22 4.35 4.47 2.69
N GLN A 23 5.41 5.26 2.63
CA GLN A 23 6.75 4.74 2.90
C GLN A 23 6.88 4.17 4.31
N VAL A 24 6.22 4.80 5.27
CA VAL A 24 6.22 4.31 6.64
C VAL A 24 5.60 2.91 6.70
N ILE A 25 4.51 2.73 5.96
CA ILE A 25 3.83 1.44 5.91
C ILE A 25 4.74 0.38 5.29
N SER A 26 5.37 0.71 4.16
CA SER A 26 6.27 -0.21 3.48
C SER A 26 7.40 -0.65 4.40
N ARG A 27 7.98 0.26 5.15
CA ARG A 27 9.07 -0.07 6.07
C ARG A 27 8.58 -0.95 7.20
N ALA A 28 7.38 -0.69 7.71
CA ALA A 28 6.82 -1.46 8.81
C ALA A 28 6.47 -2.89 8.41
N PHE A 29 6.24 -3.13 7.13
CA PHE A 29 5.82 -4.44 6.64
C PHE A 29 6.86 -5.06 5.70
N SER A 30 8.11 -4.93 6.07
CA SER A 30 9.22 -5.61 5.39
C SER A 30 9.31 -5.32 3.90
N GLY A 31 9.02 -4.10 3.52
CA GLY A 31 9.10 -3.70 2.14
C GLY A 31 7.89 -4.03 1.30
N GLN A 32 6.83 -4.57 1.90
CA GLN A 32 5.57 -4.76 1.18
C GLN A 32 4.91 -3.40 1.05
N CYS A 33 4.74 -2.92 -0.17
CA CYS A 33 4.17 -1.60 -0.35
C CYS A 33 2.65 -1.66 -0.52
N PRO A 34 1.93 -0.63 -0.08
CA PRO A 34 0.51 -0.52 -0.41
C PRO A 34 0.30 -0.23 -1.89
N TYR A 35 -0.91 -0.44 -2.36
CA TYR A 35 -1.30 -0.15 -3.73
C TYR A 35 -2.52 0.76 -3.76
N LEU A 36 -2.49 1.70 -4.67
CA LEU A 36 -3.66 2.51 -5.00
C LEU A 36 -4.48 1.71 -6.00
N VAL A 37 -5.72 1.40 -5.64
CA VAL A 37 -6.61 0.59 -6.47
C VAL A 37 -7.96 1.29 -6.60
N GLY A 38 -8.93 0.61 -7.17
CA GLY A 38 -10.26 1.15 -7.29
C GLY A 38 -10.34 2.28 -8.29
N THR A 39 -11.35 3.10 -8.20
CA THR A 39 -11.61 4.18 -9.15
C THR A 39 -10.46 5.15 -9.26
N ALA A 40 -9.92 5.59 -8.14
CA ALA A 40 -8.81 6.54 -8.15
C ALA A 40 -7.51 5.90 -8.64
N GLY A 41 -7.42 4.58 -8.61
CA GLY A 41 -6.19 3.87 -8.97
C GLY A 41 -6.10 3.46 -10.42
N VAL A 42 -7.22 3.34 -11.13
CA VAL A 42 -7.18 2.85 -12.51
C VAL A 42 -7.31 3.93 -13.57
N GLY A 43 -7.74 5.11 -13.20
CA GLY A 43 -7.89 6.19 -14.18
C GLY A 43 -9.14 6.00 -15.02
N GLY A 44 -9.44 6.99 -15.84
CA GLY A 44 -10.56 6.93 -16.77
C GLY A 44 -11.90 7.29 -16.20
N ALA A 45 -12.04 7.44 -14.90
CA ALA A 45 -13.28 7.89 -14.29
C ALA A 45 -13.27 9.40 -14.16
N GLU A 46 -14.45 10.00 -14.03
CA GLU A 46 -14.56 11.43 -13.87
C GLU A 46 -14.37 11.88 -12.44
N SER A 47 -14.66 11.00 -11.48
CA SER A 47 -14.53 11.35 -10.09
C SER A 47 -14.38 10.08 -9.26
N TYR A 48 -14.04 10.27 -7.99
CA TYR A 48 -13.95 9.17 -7.05
C TYR A 48 -14.60 9.60 -5.75
N ARG A 49 -15.12 8.61 -5.00
CA ARG A 49 -15.69 8.86 -3.69
C ARG A 49 -14.67 8.62 -2.60
N ASP A 50 -13.94 7.52 -2.72
CA ASP A 50 -12.90 7.15 -1.77
C ASP A 50 -11.61 6.87 -2.51
N VAL A 51 -10.50 7.06 -1.82
CA VAL A 51 -9.19 6.69 -2.32
C VAL A 51 -8.86 5.34 -1.70
N ASP A 52 -8.92 4.29 -2.52
CA ASP A 52 -8.74 2.92 -2.05
C ASP A 52 -7.26 2.55 -2.01
N VAL A 53 -6.78 2.31 -0.80
CA VAL A 53 -5.39 1.90 -0.59
C VAL A 53 -5.40 0.53 0.06
N ARG A 54 -4.66 -0.41 -0.52
CA ARG A 54 -4.65 -1.81 -0.07
C ARG A 54 -3.23 -2.27 0.19
N LEU A 55 -3.05 -2.89 1.35
CA LEU A 55 -1.78 -3.53 1.70
C LEU A 55 -2.02 -5.03 1.64
N MET A 56 -1.30 -5.71 0.74
CA MET A 56 -1.49 -7.14 0.54
C MET A 56 -0.37 -7.91 1.22
N LEU A 57 -0.74 -8.77 2.14
CA LEU A 57 0.22 -9.55 2.92
C LEU A 57 0.05 -11.04 2.64
N GLY A 58 1.15 -11.77 2.73
CA GLY A 58 1.09 -13.23 2.70
C GLY A 58 0.36 -13.76 3.92
N ASP A 59 -0.01 -15.04 3.89
CA ASP A 59 -0.84 -15.63 4.94
C ASP A 59 -0.21 -15.52 6.33
N GLU A 60 1.07 -15.82 6.43
CA GLU A 60 1.76 -15.76 7.73
C GLU A 60 1.84 -14.35 8.26
N GLU A 61 2.19 -13.43 7.40
CA GLU A 61 2.33 -12.04 7.78
C GLU A 61 0.97 -11.44 8.15
N PHE A 62 -0.06 -11.79 7.40
CA PHE A 62 -1.41 -11.36 7.69
C PHE A 62 -1.86 -11.88 9.06
N ALA A 63 -1.63 -13.16 9.33
CA ALA A 63 -2.02 -13.76 10.60
C ALA A 63 -1.28 -13.12 11.78
N ALA A 64 -0.03 -12.75 11.58
CA ALA A 64 0.75 -12.10 12.63
C ALA A 64 0.26 -10.68 12.90
N ALA A 65 -0.06 -9.95 11.84
CA ALA A 65 -0.50 -8.56 11.97
C ALA A 65 -1.95 -8.46 12.41
N CYS A 66 -2.79 -9.38 11.94
CA CYS A 66 -4.23 -9.34 12.16
C CYS A 66 -4.72 -10.68 12.73
N PRO A 67 -4.36 -11.00 13.98
CA PRO A 67 -4.76 -12.30 14.56
C PRO A 67 -6.24 -12.42 14.85
N THR A 68 -6.95 -11.30 14.93
CA THR A 68 -8.39 -11.30 15.15
C THR A 68 -9.03 -10.29 14.21
N ARG A 69 -10.34 -10.43 14.01
CA ARG A 69 -11.06 -9.46 13.19
C ARG A 69 -10.98 -8.05 13.79
N GLU A 70 -11.05 -7.97 15.10
CA GLU A 70 -10.98 -6.67 15.78
C GLU A 70 -9.61 -6.00 15.58
N ARG A 71 -8.55 -6.79 15.61
CA ARG A 71 -7.21 -6.27 15.34
C ARG A 71 -7.09 -5.80 13.88
N TRP A 72 -7.64 -6.56 12.96
CA TRP A 72 -7.68 -6.18 11.56
C TRP A 72 -8.40 -4.85 11.38
N GLU A 73 -9.58 -4.74 12.01
CA GLU A 73 -10.37 -3.53 11.90
C GLU A 73 -9.62 -2.32 12.47
N LEU A 74 -9.03 -2.50 13.64
CA LEU A 74 -8.27 -1.43 14.28
C LEU A 74 -7.09 -1.00 13.42
N LEU A 75 -6.38 -1.95 12.85
CA LEU A 75 -5.24 -1.65 11.99
C LEU A 75 -5.70 -0.87 10.75
N CYS A 76 -6.76 -1.33 10.10
CA CYS A 76 -7.28 -0.65 8.91
C CYS A 76 -7.71 0.79 9.23
N LEU A 77 -8.42 0.97 10.33
CA LEU A 77 -8.89 2.31 10.72
C LEU A 77 -7.73 3.22 11.13
N SER A 78 -6.77 2.68 11.86
CA SER A 78 -5.63 3.47 12.34
C SER A 78 -4.74 3.93 11.20
N VAL A 79 -4.41 3.02 10.28
CA VAL A 79 -3.57 3.39 9.15
C VAL A 79 -4.34 4.30 8.20
N GLY A 80 -5.62 4.03 8.01
CA GLY A 80 -6.46 4.90 7.19
C GLY A 80 -6.51 6.31 7.73
N ALA A 81 -6.66 6.46 9.03
CA ALA A 81 -6.67 7.78 9.67
C ALA A 81 -5.31 8.48 9.52
N TYR A 82 -4.23 7.73 9.67
CA TYR A 82 -2.89 8.26 9.45
C TYR A 82 -2.75 8.80 8.02
N LEU A 83 -3.12 7.98 7.04
CA LEU A 83 -3.01 8.40 5.65
C LEU A 83 -3.90 9.61 5.35
N ALA A 84 -5.12 9.61 5.88
CA ALA A 84 -6.03 10.74 5.68
C ALA A 84 -5.46 12.02 6.29
N SER A 85 -4.87 11.92 7.47
CA SER A 85 -4.31 13.10 8.13
C SER A 85 -3.10 13.65 7.38
N ARG A 86 -2.34 12.78 6.71
CA ARG A 86 -1.15 13.21 5.97
C ARG A 86 -1.48 13.75 4.59
N THR A 87 -2.61 13.40 4.04
CA THR A 87 -2.95 13.75 2.65
C THR A 87 -4.16 14.64 2.49
N GLY A 88 -5.07 14.62 3.49
CA GLY A 88 -6.35 15.31 3.35
C GLY A 88 -7.33 14.58 2.43
N LEU A 89 -7.01 13.35 2.03
CA LEU A 89 -7.86 12.58 1.12
C LEU A 89 -8.81 11.65 1.89
N PRO A 90 -9.95 11.32 1.29
CA PRO A 90 -10.89 10.35 1.89
C PRO A 90 -10.37 8.93 1.67
N ILE A 91 -9.51 8.48 2.54
CA ILE A 91 -8.82 7.20 2.40
C ILE A 91 -9.67 6.04 2.89
N ASP A 92 -9.76 4.99 2.08
CA ASP A 92 -10.29 3.69 2.48
C ASP A 92 -9.13 2.71 2.44
N PHE A 93 -8.55 2.44 3.61
CA PHE A 93 -7.39 1.57 3.70
C PHE A 93 -7.80 0.21 4.23
N GLN A 94 -7.32 -0.85 3.59
CA GLN A 94 -7.55 -2.20 4.07
C GLN A 94 -6.31 -3.06 3.85
N VAL A 95 -6.08 -3.95 4.83
CA VAL A 95 -5.08 -5.00 4.70
C VAL A 95 -5.79 -6.22 4.13
N GLN A 96 -5.19 -6.86 3.13
CA GLN A 96 -5.79 -8.02 2.48
C GLN A 96 -4.75 -9.12 2.37
N ARG A 97 -5.23 -10.36 2.30
CA ARG A 97 -4.36 -11.49 1.98
C ARG A 97 -4.07 -11.46 0.48
N LYS A 98 -2.84 -11.78 0.11
CA LYS A 98 -2.46 -11.79 -1.30
C LYS A 98 -3.36 -12.69 -2.14
N GLY A 99 -3.69 -13.87 -1.62
CA GLY A 99 -4.57 -14.80 -2.34
C GLY A 99 -5.92 -14.21 -2.63
N GLU A 100 -6.53 -13.59 -1.64
CA GLU A 100 -7.84 -12.95 -1.82
C GLU A 100 -7.77 -11.80 -2.80
N ALA A 101 -6.69 -11.03 -2.74
CA ALA A 101 -6.53 -9.91 -3.65
C ALA A 101 -6.43 -10.37 -5.09
N LEU A 102 -5.71 -11.48 -5.34
CA LEU A 102 -5.61 -12.03 -6.69
C LEU A 102 -6.95 -12.53 -7.19
N GLU A 103 -7.73 -13.16 -6.31
CA GLU A 103 -9.06 -13.62 -6.70
C GLU A 103 -10.00 -12.49 -7.07
N ARG A 104 -9.95 -11.39 -6.29
CA ARG A 104 -10.88 -10.29 -6.49
C ARG A 104 -10.47 -9.36 -7.62
N PHE A 105 -9.18 -9.07 -7.72
CA PHE A 105 -8.72 -8.05 -8.65
C PHE A 105 -7.93 -8.60 -9.83
N GLY A 106 -7.38 -9.80 -9.69
CA GLY A 106 -6.65 -10.44 -10.78
C GLY A 106 -5.57 -9.52 -11.33
N ASP A 107 -5.63 -9.30 -12.63
CA ASP A 107 -4.66 -8.49 -13.34
C ASP A 107 -5.02 -7.01 -13.42
N ARG A 108 -6.02 -6.58 -12.68
CA ARG A 108 -6.42 -5.18 -12.75
C ARG A 108 -5.25 -4.27 -12.40
N PRO A 109 -5.12 -3.14 -13.11
CA PRO A 109 -4.05 -2.20 -12.83
C PRO A 109 -4.10 -1.69 -11.39
N ARG A 110 -2.93 -1.50 -10.83
CA ARG A 110 -2.78 -0.93 -9.50
C ARG A 110 -1.46 -0.18 -9.46
N ASN A 111 -1.43 0.88 -8.67
CA ASN A 111 -0.26 1.73 -8.57
C ASN A 111 0.42 1.50 -7.23
N PRO A 112 1.69 1.03 -7.24
CA PRO A 112 2.40 0.86 -5.97
C PRO A 112 2.69 2.22 -5.34
N LEU A 113 2.61 2.25 -4.02
CA LEU A 113 2.84 3.46 -3.24
C LEU A 113 3.94 3.20 -2.22
N GLY A 114 4.72 4.23 -1.95
CA GLY A 114 5.70 4.15 -0.89
C GLY A 114 6.81 3.16 -1.12
N LEU A 115 7.21 2.94 -2.37
CA LEU A 115 8.34 2.08 -2.67
C LEU A 115 9.59 2.65 -2.04
N VAL A 116 10.33 1.79 -1.35
CA VAL A 116 11.57 2.20 -0.70
C VAL A 116 12.71 1.36 -1.20
N LYS A 117 13.90 1.95 -1.21
CA LYS A 117 15.09 1.23 -1.63
C LYS A 117 15.29 0.04 -0.70
N GLY A 118 15.54 -1.11 -1.27
CA GLY A 118 15.70 -2.32 -0.50
C GLY A 118 14.42 -3.08 -0.24
N SER A 119 13.28 -2.57 -0.74
CA SER A 119 12.04 -3.31 -0.62
C SER A 119 12.08 -4.56 -1.47
N ARG A 120 11.20 -5.52 -1.17
CA ARG A 120 11.17 -6.77 -1.91
C ARG A 120 10.83 -6.58 -3.37
N ILE A 121 10.09 -5.53 -3.68
CA ILE A 121 9.72 -5.25 -5.06
C ILE A 121 10.95 -4.88 -5.88
N PHE A 122 11.88 -4.14 -5.28
CA PHE A 122 13.11 -3.79 -5.96
C PHE A 122 14.19 -4.83 -5.80
N ALA A 123 14.23 -5.48 -4.67
CA ALA A 123 15.34 -6.33 -4.31
C ALA A 123 15.41 -7.61 -5.11
N GLY A 124 14.34 -8.01 -5.72
CA GLY A 124 14.32 -9.18 -6.63
C GLY A 124 15.16 -10.31 -6.16
N GLY A 125 15.83 -10.75 -5.75
CA GLY A 125 16.63 -11.85 -5.33
C GLY A 125 17.26 -11.67 -3.99
N GLY A 126 16.76 -10.77 -3.22
CA GLY A 126 17.30 -10.58 -1.89
C GLY A 126 17.12 -11.83 -1.03
N ASP A 127 17.94 -11.93 -0.01
CA ASP A 127 17.93 -13.10 0.86
C ASP A 127 16.85 -13.04 1.93
N GLY A 128 16.03 -12.01 1.89
CA GLY A 128 14.97 -11.85 2.88
C GLY A 128 15.40 -11.09 4.13
N THR A 129 16.66 -10.74 4.24
CA THR A 129 17.13 -9.98 5.40
C THR A 129 16.58 -8.57 5.32
N PRO A 130 15.95 -8.07 6.38
CA PRO A 130 15.46 -6.69 6.39
C PRO A 130 16.60 -5.71 6.17
N ALA A 131 16.30 -4.63 5.47
CA ALA A 131 17.33 -3.65 5.13
C ALA A 131 18.01 -3.06 6.36
N TRP A 132 17.25 -2.84 7.43
CA TRP A 132 17.85 -2.23 8.63
C TRP A 132 18.85 -3.16 9.32
N GLU A 133 18.74 -4.48 9.13
CA GLU A 133 19.72 -5.42 9.67
C GLU A 133 21.00 -5.43 8.89
N GLN A 134 20.98 -4.92 7.68
CA GLN A 134 22.14 -4.90 6.82
C GLN A 134 23.00 -3.66 7.02
N GLN A 135 22.59 -2.76 7.88
CA GLN A 135 23.32 -1.53 8.16
C GLN A 135 24.06 -1.68 9.47
N PRO A 136 25.37 -1.82 9.42
CA PRO A 136 26.14 -2.15 10.61
C PRO A 136 26.15 -1.09 11.70
N ASP A 137 25.97 0.14 11.33
CA ASP A 137 25.96 1.21 12.32
C ASP A 137 24.61 1.81 12.49
N ASN A 138 23.65 0.98 12.42
CA ASN A 138 22.29 1.38 12.58
C ASN A 138 21.97 1.79 14.00
N ALA A 139 22.91 1.88 14.78
CA ALA A 139 22.75 2.28 16.16
C ALA A 139 22.57 3.79 16.27
#